data_39112d28a6978703a376c08c57715fe0
#
_entry.id   39112d28a6978703a376c08c57715fe0
#
_cell.length_a   1.000
_cell.length_b   1.000
_cell.length_c   1.000
_cell.angle_alpha   90.00
_cell.angle_beta   90.00
_cell.angle_gamma   90.00
#
_symmetry.space_group_name_H-M   'P 1'
#
loop_
_entity.id
_entity.type
_entity.pdbx_description
1 polymer ?
#
loop_
_entity_poly.entity_id
_entity_poly.type
_entity_poly.pdbx_seq_one_letter_code
_entity_poly.pdbx_strand_id
1 'polypeptide(L)'
;MEMNLTATTSETEAFLKEWFNDNDYVTAQTSGSTGTPKVIHLLKSDMIASAIATNEFFGIDATSRLVCPLSASYIAGKMMIVRALVSRCELHMLQPSNHLELSGRITLLPVVPSQIESLVSEGVSGARIENIIVGGAPMTVSQEQMLGKLPSACYATYGMTETCSHVAVRPVGTPDFVALPGVTFAVDARDCLVINLERFSFNRLVTNDVVTLVGNDRFRWVGRYDNVVNSGGIKLFPEEIESEMASMIKGEFYLGGVPDDKWGERLVMYVTPATEFDMDRLRDNLPHVKLPKEVRVLHEFPHTSSGKIKRSELNKF
;
A
#
# COMPACT_ATOMS: atom_id res chain seq x y z
N MET A 1 -5.81 -31.10 7.53
CA MET A 1 -5.69 -30.18 6.38
C MET A 1 -4.21 -30.15 6.05
N GLU A 2 -3.79 -30.96 5.08
CA GLU A 2 -2.38 -30.99 4.64
C GLU A 2 -2.14 -29.74 3.81
N MET A 3 -1.21 -28.92 4.25
CA MET A 3 -0.75 -27.74 3.53
C MET A 3 0.57 -28.07 2.84
N ASN A 4 0.68 -27.75 1.56
CA ASN A 4 1.91 -27.92 0.79
C ASN A 4 2.80 -26.69 1.00
N LEU A 5 3.33 -26.53 2.22
CA LEU A 5 4.19 -25.43 2.62
C LEU A 5 5.65 -25.83 2.47
N THR A 6 6.36 -25.17 1.60
CA THR A 6 7.81 -25.36 1.40
C THR A 6 8.56 -24.13 1.93
N ALA A 7 9.67 -24.35 2.59
CA ALA A 7 10.49 -23.37 3.34
C ALA A 7 9.69 -22.64 4.45
N THR A 8 9.93 -23.01 5.69
CA THR A 8 9.33 -22.36 6.87
C THR A 8 10.36 -21.48 7.56
N THR A 9 9.91 -20.28 7.93
CA THR A 9 10.65 -19.41 8.85
C THR A 9 10.09 -19.58 10.26
N SER A 10 10.83 -19.16 11.30
CA SER A 10 10.35 -19.17 12.69
C SER A 10 9.04 -18.38 12.86
N GLU A 11 8.89 -17.28 12.12
CA GLU A 11 7.68 -16.45 12.13
C GLU A 11 6.49 -17.15 11.48
N THR A 12 6.74 -17.93 10.43
CA THR A 12 5.72 -18.78 9.79
C THR A 12 5.20 -19.86 10.75
N GLU A 13 6.12 -20.54 11.44
CA GLU A 13 5.75 -21.53 12.44
C GLU A 13 4.98 -20.94 13.63
N ALA A 14 5.41 -19.76 14.10
CA ALA A 14 4.71 -19.04 15.16
C ALA A 14 3.29 -18.67 14.74
N PHE A 15 3.11 -18.15 13.53
CA PHE A 15 1.79 -17.82 13.01
C PHE A 15 0.91 -19.06 12.83
N LEU A 16 1.45 -20.17 12.34
CA LEU A 16 0.66 -21.42 12.21
C LEU A 16 0.20 -21.95 13.57
N LYS A 17 1.04 -21.88 14.60
CA LYS A 17 0.63 -22.22 15.97
C LYS A 17 -0.51 -21.32 16.46
N GLU A 18 -0.45 -20.02 16.18
CA GLU A 18 -1.52 -19.07 16.51
C GLU A 18 -2.78 -19.32 15.67
N TRP A 19 -2.63 -19.64 14.38
CA TRP A 19 -3.75 -19.93 13.48
C TRP A 19 -4.55 -21.17 13.89
N PHE A 20 -3.88 -22.23 14.33
CA PHE A 20 -4.51 -23.49 14.70
C PHE A 20 -4.82 -23.63 16.20
N ASN A 21 -4.62 -22.58 17.01
CA ASN A 21 -5.07 -22.58 18.41
C ASN A 21 -6.60 -22.42 18.50
N ASP A 22 -7.14 -22.58 19.73
CA ASP A 22 -8.59 -22.55 19.99
C ASP A 22 -9.20 -21.12 19.94
N ASN A 23 -8.39 -20.05 19.84
CA ASN A 23 -8.90 -18.69 19.70
C ASN A 23 -9.53 -18.49 18.32
N ASP A 24 -10.58 -17.68 18.24
CA ASP A 24 -11.22 -17.29 16.96
C ASP A 24 -10.53 -16.11 16.29
N TYR A 25 -9.45 -15.58 16.85
CA TYR A 25 -8.66 -14.46 16.34
C TYR A 25 -7.17 -14.76 16.28
N VAL A 26 -6.46 -13.92 15.53
CA VAL A 26 -5.00 -13.77 15.55
C VAL A 26 -4.62 -12.35 15.89
N THR A 27 -3.43 -12.19 16.45
CA THR A 27 -2.89 -10.91 16.84
C THR A 27 -2.14 -10.26 15.67
N ALA A 28 -2.43 -8.99 15.41
CA ALA A 28 -1.72 -8.17 14.44
C ALA A 28 -1.29 -6.84 15.07
N GLN A 29 -0.22 -6.25 14.54
CA GLN A 29 0.21 -4.91 14.91
C GLN A 29 -0.03 -3.95 13.75
N THR A 30 -0.65 -2.80 14.04
CA THR A 30 -0.74 -1.73 13.05
C THR A 30 0.61 -1.03 12.95
N SER A 31 1.02 -0.67 11.73
CA SER A 31 2.29 0.07 11.50
C SER A 31 2.27 1.52 12.01
N GLY A 32 1.14 1.97 12.59
CA GLY A 32 0.91 3.26 13.23
C GLY A 32 1.51 4.44 12.47
N SER A 33 0.75 5.10 11.59
CA SER A 33 1.17 6.38 10.97
C SER A 33 1.27 7.52 11.98
N THR A 34 0.74 7.33 13.19
CA THR A 34 0.59 8.38 14.22
C THR A 34 1.32 8.09 15.53
N GLY A 35 2.10 7.01 15.65
CA GLY A 35 2.78 6.74 16.92
C GLY A 35 3.07 5.26 17.22
N THR A 36 2.92 4.85 18.47
CA THR A 36 3.18 3.49 18.94
C THR A 36 2.30 2.48 18.20
N PRO A 37 2.86 1.36 17.69
CA PRO A 37 2.08 0.30 17.06
C PRO A 37 0.99 -0.20 18.02
N LYS A 38 -0.24 -0.27 17.52
CA LYS A 38 -1.37 -0.83 18.30
C LYS A 38 -1.51 -2.30 17.98
N VAL A 39 -1.69 -3.08 19.03
CA VAL A 39 -2.06 -4.49 18.90
C VAL A 39 -3.56 -4.57 18.66
N ILE A 40 -3.96 -5.27 17.60
CA ILE A 40 -5.36 -5.54 17.26
C ILE A 40 -5.59 -7.03 17.10
N HIS A 41 -6.81 -7.47 17.36
CA HIS A 41 -7.25 -8.85 17.14
C HIS A 41 -8.03 -8.89 15.82
N LEU A 42 -7.61 -9.74 14.91
CA LEU A 42 -8.28 -10.01 13.64
C LEU A 42 -8.98 -11.35 13.74
N LEU A 43 -10.28 -11.38 13.48
CA LEU A 43 -11.02 -12.64 13.47
C LEU A 43 -10.52 -13.55 12.34
N LYS A 44 -10.33 -14.82 12.63
CA LYS A 44 -9.93 -15.82 11.62
C LYS A 44 -10.96 -15.92 10.49
N SER A 45 -12.26 -15.73 10.81
CA SER A 45 -13.34 -15.66 9.82
C SER A 45 -13.14 -14.51 8.82
N ASP A 46 -12.75 -13.32 9.28
CA ASP A 46 -12.52 -12.15 8.43
C ASP A 46 -11.26 -12.32 7.57
N MET A 47 -10.21 -12.92 8.15
CA MET A 47 -9.01 -13.28 7.38
C MET A 47 -9.31 -14.31 6.28
N ILE A 48 -10.18 -15.30 6.55
CA ILE A 48 -10.66 -16.25 5.55
C ILE A 48 -11.46 -15.54 4.47
N ALA A 49 -12.38 -14.63 4.83
CA ALA A 49 -13.16 -13.85 3.87
C ALA A 49 -12.27 -13.00 2.97
N SER A 50 -11.26 -12.33 3.53
CA SER A 50 -10.25 -11.57 2.77
C SER A 50 -9.43 -12.46 1.83
N ALA A 51 -9.03 -13.65 2.28
CA ALA A 51 -8.30 -14.60 1.46
C ALA A 51 -9.14 -15.11 0.29
N ILE A 52 -10.42 -15.43 0.52
CA ILE A 52 -11.37 -15.86 -0.52
C ILE A 52 -11.50 -14.75 -1.58
N ALA A 53 -11.72 -13.49 -1.18
CA ALA A 53 -11.85 -12.37 -2.12
C ALA A 53 -10.59 -12.22 -3.00
N THR A 54 -9.39 -12.35 -2.42
CA THR A 54 -8.14 -12.31 -3.18
C THR A 54 -8.01 -13.52 -4.12
N ASN A 55 -8.32 -14.72 -3.63
CA ASN A 55 -8.22 -15.96 -4.42
C ASN A 55 -9.19 -15.95 -5.60
N GLU A 56 -10.42 -15.46 -5.40
CA GLU A 56 -11.40 -15.27 -6.48
C GLU A 56 -10.90 -14.25 -7.53
N PHE A 57 -10.35 -13.12 -7.09
CA PHE A 57 -9.88 -12.08 -8.01
C PHE A 57 -8.72 -12.53 -8.89
N PHE A 58 -7.75 -13.25 -8.31
CA PHE A 58 -6.54 -13.70 -9.02
C PHE A 58 -6.65 -15.13 -9.58
N GLY A 59 -7.80 -15.79 -9.45
CA GLY A 59 -8.00 -17.16 -9.91
C GLY A 59 -7.11 -18.18 -9.20
N ILE A 60 -6.85 -17.98 -7.90
CA ILE A 60 -6.00 -18.87 -7.09
C ILE A 60 -6.82 -20.10 -6.67
N ASP A 61 -6.35 -21.25 -7.06
CA ASP A 61 -6.92 -22.57 -6.77
C ASP A 61 -5.87 -23.57 -6.26
N ALA A 62 -6.26 -24.82 -6.11
CA ALA A 62 -5.38 -25.88 -5.59
C ALA A 62 -4.17 -26.19 -6.51
N THR A 63 -4.19 -25.77 -7.77
CA THR A 63 -3.08 -25.95 -8.74
C THR A 63 -2.12 -24.77 -8.78
N SER A 64 -2.45 -23.70 -8.06
CA SER A 64 -1.67 -22.47 -8.00
C SER A 64 -0.42 -22.65 -7.14
N ARG A 65 0.61 -21.86 -7.45
CA ARG A 65 1.83 -21.76 -6.66
C ARG A 65 2.04 -20.30 -6.23
N LEU A 66 2.03 -20.09 -4.92
CA LEU A 66 2.29 -18.78 -4.31
C LEU A 66 3.73 -18.71 -3.81
N VAL A 67 4.37 -17.55 -3.95
CA VAL A 67 5.69 -17.29 -3.37
C VAL A 67 5.59 -16.03 -2.54
N CYS A 68 6.11 -16.05 -1.31
CA CYS A 68 6.03 -14.91 -0.39
C CYS A 68 7.41 -14.56 0.18
N PRO A 69 8.01 -13.43 -0.25
CA PRO A 69 9.26 -12.91 0.31
C PRO A 69 9.03 -11.96 1.49
N LEU A 70 7.84 -11.98 2.10
CA LEU A 70 7.46 -11.10 3.21
C LEU A 70 7.35 -11.90 4.50
N SER A 71 7.84 -11.33 5.62
CA SER A 71 7.77 -11.99 6.91
C SER A 71 6.33 -12.20 7.40
N ALA A 72 6.04 -13.37 7.97
CA ALA A 72 4.79 -13.66 8.67
C ALA A 72 4.62 -12.91 10.01
N SER A 73 5.61 -12.12 10.43
CA SER A 73 5.44 -11.14 11.50
C SER A 73 4.49 -10.00 11.12
N TYR A 74 4.37 -9.71 9.82
CA TYR A 74 3.47 -8.69 9.28
C TYR A 74 2.23 -9.32 8.65
N ILE A 75 1.16 -8.54 8.62
CA ILE A 75 -0.13 -9.01 8.10
C ILE A 75 -0.05 -9.49 6.63
N ALA A 76 0.78 -8.87 5.81
CA ALA A 76 0.97 -9.25 4.41
C ALA A 76 1.48 -10.70 4.27
N GLY A 77 2.50 -11.10 5.05
CA GLY A 77 3.01 -12.47 5.08
C GLY A 77 1.99 -13.46 5.67
N LYS A 78 1.33 -13.10 6.80
CA LYS A 78 0.26 -13.91 7.41
C LYS A 78 -0.84 -14.22 6.39
N MET A 79 -1.28 -13.22 5.63
CA MET A 79 -2.36 -13.38 4.66
C MET A 79 -1.98 -14.25 3.45
N MET A 80 -0.71 -14.33 3.07
CA MET A 80 -0.28 -15.29 2.05
C MET A 80 -0.45 -16.73 2.53
N ILE A 81 -0.17 -16.99 3.81
CA ILE A 81 -0.40 -18.31 4.43
C ILE A 81 -1.90 -18.62 4.44
N VAL A 82 -2.76 -17.67 4.85
CA VAL A 82 -4.21 -17.88 4.88
C VAL A 82 -4.77 -18.13 3.47
N ARG A 83 -4.31 -17.40 2.44
CA ARG A 83 -4.69 -17.64 1.03
C ARG A 83 -4.36 -19.05 0.57
N ALA A 84 -3.16 -19.53 0.90
CA ALA A 84 -2.74 -20.88 0.57
C ALA A 84 -3.55 -21.95 1.32
N LEU A 85 -3.84 -21.72 2.61
CA LEU A 85 -4.68 -22.64 3.40
C LEU A 85 -6.10 -22.75 2.83
N VAL A 86 -6.70 -21.62 2.43
CA VAL A 86 -8.07 -21.56 1.89
C VAL A 86 -8.15 -22.23 0.52
N SER A 87 -7.21 -21.97 -0.38
CA SER A 87 -7.18 -22.58 -1.73
C SER A 87 -6.52 -23.96 -1.77
N ARG A 88 -5.86 -24.40 -0.69
CA ARG A 88 -5.08 -25.64 -0.61
C ARG A 88 -3.98 -25.74 -1.67
N CYS A 89 -3.41 -24.60 -2.04
CA CYS A 89 -2.35 -24.51 -3.03
C CYS A 89 -0.95 -24.60 -2.40
N GLU A 90 0.07 -24.66 -3.25
CA GLU A 90 1.47 -24.59 -2.84
C GLU A 90 1.82 -23.16 -2.39
N LEU A 91 2.50 -23.03 -1.25
CA LEU A 91 3.09 -21.78 -0.79
C LEU A 91 4.57 -21.97 -0.47
N HIS A 92 5.41 -21.14 -1.07
CA HIS A 92 6.82 -21.07 -0.78
C HIS A 92 7.14 -19.75 -0.03
N MET A 93 7.45 -19.87 1.27
CA MET A 93 7.87 -18.73 2.08
C MET A 93 9.38 -18.55 1.94
N LEU A 94 9.80 -17.39 1.44
CA LEU A 94 11.21 -17.01 1.36
C LEU A 94 11.64 -16.25 2.63
N GLN A 95 12.96 -16.28 2.91
CA GLN A 95 13.51 -15.34 3.88
C GLN A 95 13.33 -13.91 3.36
N PRO A 96 12.86 -12.97 4.20
CA PRO A 96 12.72 -11.58 3.80
C PRO A 96 14.04 -11.00 3.31
N SER A 97 14.06 -10.56 2.06
CA SER A 97 15.24 -9.99 1.40
C SER A 97 14.81 -9.03 0.30
N ASN A 98 15.68 -8.09 -0.04
CA ASN A 98 15.51 -7.28 -1.24
C ASN A 98 15.97 -8.05 -2.51
N HIS A 99 16.81 -9.07 -2.36
CA HIS A 99 17.21 -9.97 -3.44
C HIS A 99 16.29 -11.18 -3.46
N LEU A 100 15.61 -11.41 -4.58
CA LEU A 100 14.60 -12.45 -4.71
C LEU A 100 15.08 -13.51 -5.70
N GLU A 101 15.42 -14.69 -5.19
CA GLU A 101 15.71 -15.85 -6.04
C GLU A 101 14.41 -16.58 -6.38
N LEU A 102 13.88 -16.32 -7.57
CA LEU A 102 12.60 -16.83 -8.02
C LEU A 102 12.79 -17.85 -9.16
N SER A 103 11.99 -18.91 -9.14
CA SER A 103 12.03 -19.93 -10.18
C SER A 103 10.67 -20.57 -10.44
N GLY A 104 10.48 -21.10 -11.64
CA GLY A 104 9.26 -21.80 -12.04
C GLY A 104 8.05 -20.89 -12.24
N ARG A 105 6.85 -21.48 -12.30
CA ARG A 105 5.59 -20.75 -12.41
C ARG A 105 5.18 -20.21 -11.03
N ILE A 106 4.79 -18.95 -10.97
CA ILE A 106 4.30 -18.27 -9.77
C ILE A 106 2.98 -17.58 -10.10
N THR A 107 1.89 -17.98 -9.43
CA THR A 107 0.55 -17.41 -9.67
C THR A 107 0.42 -16.03 -9.03
N LEU A 108 0.93 -15.86 -7.79
CA LEU A 108 0.91 -14.57 -7.08
C LEU A 108 2.20 -14.37 -6.29
N LEU A 109 2.80 -13.18 -6.45
CA LEU A 109 3.97 -12.70 -5.73
C LEU A 109 3.66 -11.36 -5.07
N PRO A 110 3.57 -11.24 -3.73
CA PRO A 110 3.52 -9.96 -3.04
C PRO A 110 4.92 -9.39 -2.87
N VAL A 111 5.08 -8.09 -3.10
CA VAL A 111 6.34 -7.37 -2.85
C VAL A 111 6.06 -6.02 -2.20
N VAL A 112 7.11 -5.42 -1.63
CA VAL A 112 7.11 -4.03 -1.18
C VAL A 112 7.91 -3.16 -2.16
N PRO A 113 7.70 -1.83 -2.19
CA PRO A 113 8.40 -0.96 -3.15
C PRO A 113 9.93 -1.08 -3.16
N SER A 114 10.57 -1.33 -2.01
CA SER A 114 12.03 -1.52 -1.92
C SER A 114 12.55 -2.77 -2.64
N GLN A 115 11.69 -3.74 -2.94
CA GLN A 115 12.05 -4.97 -3.64
C GLN A 115 11.92 -4.86 -5.17
N ILE A 116 11.31 -3.79 -5.70
CA ILE A 116 10.97 -3.67 -7.13
C ILE A 116 12.22 -3.62 -7.99
N GLU A 117 13.23 -2.85 -7.61
CA GLU A 117 14.45 -2.68 -8.41
C GLU A 117 15.18 -4.01 -8.58
N SER A 118 15.39 -4.74 -7.48
CA SER A 118 16.01 -6.06 -7.51
C SER A 118 15.14 -7.08 -8.25
N LEU A 119 13.81 -7.05 -8.05
CA LEU A 119 12.89 -7.92 -8.77
C LEU A 119 13.02 -7.76 -10.29
N VAL A 120 13.07 -6.51 -10.79
CA VAL A 120 13.13 -6.22 -12.23
C VAL A 120 14.52 -6.53 -12.79
N SER A 121 15.59 -6.26 -12.05
CA SER A 121 16.97 -6.47 -12.52
C SER A 121 17.44 -7.92 -12.48
N GLU A 122 17.03 -8.67 -11.47
CA GLU A 122 17.59 -9.99 -11.15
C GLU A 122 16.53 -11.10 -11.00
N GLY A 123 15.39 -10.77 -10.39
CA GLY A 123 14.45 -11.75 -9.85
C GLY A 123 13.55 -12.44 -10.87
N VAL A 124 13.39 -11.92 -12.08
CA VAL A 124 12.49 -12.50 -13.10
C VAL A 124 13.21 -13.48 -14.03
N SER A 125 14.52 -13.54 -13.98
CA SER A 125 15.36 -14.45 -14.76
C SER A 125 15.19 -15.90 -14.27
N GLY A 126 14.27 -16.66 -14.87
CA GLY A 126 14.02 -18.06 -14.52
C GLY A 126 12.65 -18.34 -13.86
N ALA A 127 11.86 -17.29 -13.59
CA ALA A 127 10.49 -17.41 -13.11
C ALA A 127 9.48 -16.88 -14.13
N ARG A 128 8.32 -17.55 -14.24
CA ARG A 128 7.14 -17.03 -14.90
C ARG A 128 6.14 -16.59 -13.85
N ILE A 129 6.09 -15.28 -13.61
CA ILE A 129 5.18 -14.70 -12.61
C ILE A 129 3.94 -14.18 -13.33
N GLU A 130 2.77 -14.63 -12.89
CA GLU A 130 1.49 -14.22 -13.48
C GLU A 130 1.03 -12.88 -12.90
N ASN A 131 1.01 -12.78 -11.56
CA ASN A 131 0.53 -11.59 -10.86
C ASN A 131 1.53 -11.13 -9.82
N ILE A 132 1.83 -9.82 -9.81
CA ILE A 132 2.64 -9.15 -8.80
C ILE A 132 1.76 -8.13 -8.10
N ILE A 133 1.68 -8.21 -6.78
CA ILE A 133 0.96 -7.22 -5.96
C ILE A 133 1.96 -6.44 -5.11
N VAL A 134 1.86 -5.11 -5.16
CA VAL A 134 2.74 -4.20 -4.42
C VAL A 134 1.95 -3.53 -3.30
N GLY A 135 2.44 -3.64 -2.07
CA GLY A 135 1.80 -3.05 -0.90
C GLY A 135 2.81 -2.50 0.10
N GLY A 136 2.31 -2.05 1.24
CA GLY A 136 3.11 -1.52 2.34
C GLY A 136 3.39 -0.02 2.26
N ALA A 137 3.72 0.53 1.10
CA ALA A 137 3.92 1.96 0.84
C ALA A 137 3.53 2.32 -0.61
N PRO A 138 3.32 3.61 -0.92
CA PRO A 138 3.14 4.06 -2.30
C PRO A 138 4.38 3.77 -3.16
N MET A 139 4.15 3.45 -4.44
CA MET A 139 5.21 3.34 -5.44
C MET A 139 5.54 4.72 -6.03
N THR A 140 6.81 4.90 -6.39
CA THR A 140 7.22 6.04 -7.22
C THR A 140 6.84 5.81 -8.69
N VAL A 141 6.78 6.89 -9.47
CA VAL A 141 6.55 6.82 -10.93
C VAL A 141 7.59 5.92 -11.61
N SER A 142 8.86 6.01 -11.20
CA SER A 142 9.94 5.16 -11.73
C SER A 142 9.69 3.68 -11.45
N GLN A 143 9.25 3.34 -10.25
CA GLN A 143 8.93 1.96 -9.87
C GLN A 143 7.73 1.42 -10.67
N GLU A 144 6.70 2.22 -10.89
CA GLU A 144 5.58 1.84 -11.76
C GLU A 144 6.04 1.61 -13.21
N GLN A 145 6.92 2.47 -13.73
CA GLN A 145 7.49 2.31 -15.07
C GLN A 145 8.36 1.04 -15.19
N MET A 146 9.09 0.69 -14.14
CA MET A 146 9.86 -0.57 -14.10
C MET A 146 8.94 -1.78 -14.15
N LEU A 147 7.90 -1.82 -13.31
CA LEU A 147 6.93 -2.91 -13.28
C LEU A 147 6.14 -3.02 -14.59
N GLY A 148 5.80 -1.90 -15.22
CA GLY A 148 5.11 -1.86 -16.51
C GLY A 148 5.87 -2.50 -17.67
N LYS A 149 7.18 -2.78 -17.51
CA LYS A 149 8.00 -3.49 -18.50
C LYS A 149 7.98 -5.01 -18.32
N LEU A 150 7.47 -5.49 -17.21
CA LEU A 150 7.39 -6.93 -16.93
C LEU A 150 6.22 -7.56 -17.71
N PRO A 151 6.34 -8.83 -18.10
CA PRO A 151 5.25 -9.57 -18.73
C PRO A 151 4.15 -9.95 -17.75
N SER A 152 4.36 -9.75 -16.45
CA SER A 152 3.44 -10.03 -15.35
C SER A 152 2.35 -8.95 -15.25
N ALA A 153 1.15 -9.32 -14.83
CA ALA A 153 0.14 -8.36 -14.40
C ALA A 153 0.54 -7.77 -13.04
N CYS A 154 0.81 -6.47 -12.99
CA CYS A 154 1.30 -5.78 -11.80
C CYS A 154 0.23 -4.86 -11.22
N TYR A 155 0.07 -4.89 -9.90
CA TYR A 155 -0.98 -4.14 -9.19
C TYR A 155 -0.44 -3.45 -7.94
N ALA A 156 -0.84 -2.20 -7.72
CA ALA A 156 -0.79 -1.58 -6.41
C ALA A 156 -1.97 -2.09 -5.57
N THR A 157 -1.78 -2.28 -4.27
CA THR A 157 -2.84 -2.72 -3.37
C THR A 157 -3.30 -1.60 -2.45
N TYR A 158 -4.59 -1.55 -2.16
CA TYR A 158 -5.17 -0.68 -1.14
C TYR A 158 -5.84 -1.51 -0.06
N GLY A 159 -5.48 -1.25 1.18
CA GLY A 159 -6.01 -1.90 2.38
C GLY A 159 -5.25 -1.51 3.62
N MET A 160 -5.68 -2.01 4.74
CA MET A 160 -5.11 -1.75 6.06
C MET A 160 -5.18 -3.00 6.93
N THR A 161 -4.57 -2.94 8.11
CA THR A 161 -4.59 -4.08 9.03
C THR A 161 -6.01 -4.44 9.46
N GLU A 162 -6.86 -3.43 9.63
CA GLU A 162 -8.27 -3.56 10.01
C GLU A 162 -9.11 -4.31 8.96
N THR A 163 -8.73 -4.26 7.68
CA THR A 163 -9.34 -5.04 6.60
C THR A 163 -8.63 -6.37 6.35
N CYS A 164 -7.80 -6.83 7.29
CA CYS A 164 -6.95 -8.02 7.21
C CYS A 164 -5.92 -7.97 6.08
N SER A 165 -6.25 -7.41 4.94
CA SER A 165 -5.42 -7.29 3.75
C SER A 165 -5.97 -6.19 2.83
N HIS A 166 -5.54 -6.23 1.57
CA HIS A 166 -6.10 -5.34 0.56
C HIS A 166 -7.56 -5.66 0.25
N VAL A 167 -8.35 -4.63 0.01
CA VAL A 167 -9.76 -4.68 -0.40
C VAL A 167 -9.94 -4.18 -1.83
N ALA A 168 -8.92 -3.54 -2.38
CA ALA A 168 -8.86 -3.10 -3.77
C ALA A 168 -7.47 -3.25 -4.34
N VAL A 169 -7.41 -3.34 -5.66
CA VAL A 169 -6.18 -3.35 -6.44
C VAL A 169 -6.27 -2.35 -7.59
N ARG A 170 -5.14 -1.77 -7.95
CA ARG A 170 -5.01 -0.84 -9.07
C ARG A 170 -3.96 -1.39 -10.03
N PRO A 171 -4.32 -1.71 -11.27
CA PRO A 171 -3.33 -2.08 -12.29
C PRO A 171 -2.29 -0.96 -12.43
N VAL A 172 -1.02 -1.33 -12.47
CA VAL A 172 0.09 -0.37 -12.66
C VAL A 172 -0.12 0.41 -13.96
N GLY A 173 0.08 1.73 -13.91
CA GLY A 173 -0.15 2.63 -15.04
C GLY A 173 -1.61 3.10 -15.21
N THR A 174 -2.52 2.71 -14.32
CA THR A 174 -3.91 3.23 -14.28
C THR A 174 -4.16 4.02 -13.01
N PRO A 175 -5.15 4.94 -12.98
CA PRO A 175 -5.38 5.77 -11.81
C PRO A 175 -6.31 5.15 -10.76
N ASP A 176 -7.14 4.16 -11.13
CA ASP A 176 -8.30 3.78 -10.33
C ASP A 176 -8.09 2.43 -9.64
N PHE A 177 -8.42 2.36 -8.35
CA PHE A 177 -8.52 1.13 -7.58
C PHE A 177 -9.84 0.44 -7.84
N VAL A 178 -9.81 -0.86 -8.06
CA VAL A 178 -10.96 -1.74 -8.32
C VAL A 178 -11.17 -2.64 -7.10
N ALA A 179 -12.41 -2.75 -6.65
CA ALA A 179 -12.80 -3.58 -5.52
C ALA A 179 -12.51 -5.06 -5.75
N LEU A 180 -12.13 -5.76 -4.68
CA LEU A 180 -12.16 -7.22 -4.66
C LEU A 180 -13.61 -7.73 -4.52
N PRO A 181 -13.90 -8.99 -4.89
CA PRO A 181 -15.22 -9.60 -4.73
C PRO A 181 -15.79 -9.47 -3.31
N GLY A 182 -17.04 -9.02 -3.19
CA GLY A 182 -17.70 -8.79 -1.91
C GLY A 182 -17.34 -7.45 -1.23
N VAL A 183 -16.67 -6.55 -1.95
CA VAL A 183 -16.34 -5.20 -1.47
C VAL A 183 -17.04 -4.15 -2.35
N THR A 184 -17.60 -3.13 -1.72
CA THR A 184 -18.11 -1.94 -2.41
C THR A 184 -17.69 -0.67 -1.68
N PHE A 185 -17.74 0.45 -2.37
CA PHE A 185 -17.28 1.74 -1.88
C PHE A 185 -18.39 2.79 -1.84
N ALA A 186 -18.29 3.66 -0.86
CA ALA A 186 -19.04 4.90 -0.72
C ALA A 186 -18.11 5.97 -0.17
N VAL A 187 -18.60 7.19 -0.01
CA VAL A 187 -17.90 8.26 0.72
C VAL A 187 -18.76 8.80 1.86
N ASP A 188 -18.11 9.33 2.89
CA ASP A 188 -18.77 10.07 3.97
C ASP A 188 -18.90 11.57 3.60
N ALA A 189 -19.43 12.39 4.52
CA ALA A 189 -19.61 13.84 4.33
C ALA A 189 -18.28 14.62 4.17
N ARG A 190 -17.15 13.97 4.39
CA ARG A 190 -15.80 14.54 4.23
C ARG A 190 -15.14 14.12 2.91
N ASP A 191 -15.85 13.39 2.04
CA ASP A 191 -15.33 12.68 0.87
C ASP A 191 -14.32 11.56 1.24
N CYS A 192 -14.34 11.09 2.49
CA CYS A 192 -13.52 9.99 2.91
C CYS A 192 -14.13 8.65 2.53
N LEU A 193 -13.28 7.73 2.09
CA LEU A 193 -13.67 6.39 1.65
C LEU A 193 -14.35 5.61 2.76
N VAL A 194 -15.52 5.08 2.42
CA VAL A 194 -16.27 4.10 3.20
C VAL A 194 -16.17 2.76 2.48
N ILE A 195 -15.63 1.77 3.15
CA ILE A 195 -15.48 0.41 2.63
C ILE A 195 -16.63 -0.43 3.19
N ASN A 196 -17.46 -0.98 2.31
CA ASN A 196 -18.49 -1.95 2.69
C ASN A 196 -17.97 -3.36 2.41
N LEU A 197 -18.12 -4.26 3.38
CA LEU A 197 -17.50 -5.58 3.42
C LEU A 197 -18.59 -6.64 3.69
N GLU A 198 -19.13 -7.25 2.65
CA GLU A 198 -20.27 -8.17 2.77
C GLU A 198 -19.93 -9.48 3.51
N ARG A 199 -18.68 -9.92 3.44
CA ARG A 199 -18.23 -11.23 3.96
C ARG A 199 -17.51 -11.16 5.30
N PHE A 200 -17.37 -9.95 5.88
CA PHE A 200 -16.68 -9.75 7.15
C PHE A 200 -17.66 -9.74 8.32
N SER A 201 -17.15 -9.92 9.51
CA SER A 201 -17.93 -9.83 10.77
C SER A 201 -18.48 -8.42 11.02
N PHE A 202 -17.91 -7.41 10.38
CA PHE A 202 -18.37 -6.03 10.36
C PHE A 202 -18.64 -5.59 8.92
N ASN A 203 -19.74 -4.86 8.71
CA ASN A 203 -20.20 -4.55 7.36
C ASN A 203 -19.61 -3.26 6.78
N ARG A 204 -18.98 -2.42 7.61
CA ARG A 204 -18.59 -1.07 7.20
C ARG A 204 -17.36 -0.58 7.95
N LEU A 205 -16.42 0.02 7.22
CA LEU A 205 -15.26 0.73 7.74
C LEU A 205 -15.18 2.12 7.12
N VAL A 206 -15.09 3.15 7.96
CA VAL A 206 -14.88 4.55 7.54
C VAL A 206 -13.40 4.87 7.69
N THR A 207 -12.80 5.38 6.63
CA THR A 207 -11.38 5.73 6.60
C THR A 207 -11.17 7.25 6.74
N ASN A 208 -9.91 7.68 6.77
CA ASN A 208 -9.50 9.07 6.57
C ASN A 208 -8.82 9.27 5.20
N ASP A 209 -9.06 8.38 4.25
CA ASP A 209 -8.56 8.50 2.88
C ASP A 209 -9.60 9.19 2.02
N VAL A 210 -9.27 10.38 1.51
CA VAL A 210 -10.12 11.15 0.59
C VAL A 210 -10.00 10.54 -0.79
N VAL A 211 -11.14 10.33 -1.45
CA VAL A 211 -11.20 9.66 -2.75
C VAL A 211 -12.20 10.32 -3.69
N THR A 212 -12.03 10.07 -4.98
CA THR A 212 -13.06 10.30 -5.99
C THR A 212 -13.65 8.96 -6.40
N LEU A 213 -14.95 8.75 -6.15
CA LEU A 213 -15.64 7.53 -6.60
C LEU A 213 -15.80 7.52 -8.12
N VAL A 214 -15.55 6.35 -8.73
CA VAL A 214 -15.79 6.06 -10.15
C VAL A 214 -16.83 4.94 -10.27
N GLY A 215 -17.85 4.98 -9.42
CA GLY A 215 -18.85 3.93 -9.23
C GLY A 215 -18.80 3.38 -7.80
N ASN A 216 -19.54 2.30 -7.54
CA ASN A 216 -19.54 1.64 -6.24
C ASN A 216 -18.46 0.56 -6.09
N ASP A 217 -17.77 0.23 -7.18
CA ASP A 217 -16.71 -0.77 -7.25
C ASP A 217 -15.32 -0.18 -7.53
N ARG A 218 -15.22 1.16 -7.71
CA ARG A 218 -13.96 1.82 -8.08
C ARG A 218 -13.81 3.18 -7.43
N PHE A 219 -12.58 3.52 -7.10
CA PHE A 219 -12.24 4.87 -6.65
C PHE A 219 -10.83 5.26 -7.09
N ARG A 220 -10.62 6.57 -7.17
CA ARG A 220 -9.30 7.20 -7.27
C ARG A 220 -8.92 7.76 -5.93
N TRP A 221 -7.76 7.38 -5.43
CA TRP A 221 -7.22 7.91 -4.19
C TRP A 221 -6.67 9.33 -4.42
N VAL A 222 -7.02 10.27 -3.54
CA VAL A 222 -6.61 11.69 -3.62
C VAL A 222 -5.57 12.00 -2.56
N GLY A 223 -5.82 11.60 -1.31
CA GLY A 223 -4.91 11.87 -0.20
C GLY A 223 -5.52 11.52 1.15
N ARG A 224 -4.84 11.93 2.22
CA ARG A 224 -5.33 11.75 3.59
C ARG A 224 -6.04 13.01 4.07
N TYR A 225 -7.22 12.85 4.67
CA TYR A 225 -7.96 13.96 5.27
C TYR A 225 -7.14 14.70 6.33
N ASP A 226 -6.33 13.96 7.10
CA ASP A 226 -5.45 14.49 8.14
C ASP A 226 -4.31 15.37 7.58
N ASN A 227 -4.00 15.28 6.29
CA ASN A 227 -2.91 16.00 5.63
C ASN A 227 -3.42 17.18 4.78
N VAL A 228 -4.74 17.40 4.71
CA VAL A 228 -5.33 18.50 3.92
C VAL A 228 -4.80 19.83 4.39
N VAL A 229 -4.33 20.67 3.47
CA VAL A 229 -3.88 22.04 3.71
C VAL A 229 -4.99 23.00 3.31
N ASN A 230 -5.48 23.80 4.27
CA ASN A 230 -6.54 24.79 4.03
C ASN A 230 -5.92 26.16 3.75
N SER A 231 -5.64 26.45 2.50
CA SER A 231 -4.96 27.67 2.08
C SER A 231 -5.92 28.66 1.43
N GLY A 232 -6.23 29.75 2.13
CA GLY A 232 -7.14 30.78 1.62
C GLY A 232 -8.55 30.28 1.30
N GLY A 233 -9.06 29.31 2.07
CA GLY A 233 -10.38 28.69 1.86
C GLY A 233 -10.39 27.56 0.81
N ILE A 234 -9.24 27.24 0.22
CA ILE A 234 -9.10 26.15 -0.75
C ILE A 234 -8.46 24.96 -0.04
N LYS A 235 -9.10 23.80 -0.16
CA LYS A 235 -8.54 22.52 0.30
C LYS A 235 -7.52 22.01 -0.73
N LEU A 236 -6.28 21.89 -0.30
CA LEU A 236 -5.19 21.30 -1.09
C LEU A 236 -4.88 19.92 -0.53
N PHE A 237 -4.69 18.96 -1.42
CA PHE A 237 -4.31 17.60 -1.07
C PHE A 237 -2.83 17.39 -1.40
N PRO A 238 -1.93 17.38 -0.41
CA PRO A 238 -0.49 17.28 -0.64
C PRO A 238 -0.11 16.09 -1.51
N GLU A 239 -0.71 14.92 -1.27
CA GLU A 239 -0.38 13.70 -1.97
C GLU A 239 -0.82 13.73 -3.45
N GLU A 240 -1.95 14.36 -3.77
CA GLU A 240 -2.37 14.57 -5.15
C GLU A 240 -1.39 15.48 -5.89
N ILE A 241 -1.02 16.61 -5.26
CA ILE A 241 -0.07 17.57 -5.82
C ILE A 241 1.32 16.94 -5.99
N GLU A 242 1.79 16.17 -5.02
CA GLU A 242 3.04 15.40 -5.12
C GLU A 242 3.04 14.44 -6.32
N SER A 243 1.91 13.78 -6.55
CA SER A 243 1.76 12.90 -7.73
C SER A 243 1.85 13.67 -9.04
N GLU A 244 1.27 14.87 -9.12
CA GLU A 244 1.37 15.75 -10.29
C GLU A 244 2.82 16.26 -10.49
N MET A 245 3.55 16.54 -9.41
CA MET A 245 4.92 17.04 -9.42
C MET A 245 5.97 15.94 -9.68
N ALA A 246 5.64 14.68 -9.45
CA ALA A 246 6.61 13.58 -9.40
C ALA A 246 7.45 13.40 -10.68
N SER A 247 6.91 13.74 -11.86
CA SER A 247 7.65 13.68 -13.14
C SER A 247 8.58 14.86 -13.36
N MET A 248 8.47 15.93 -12.57
CA MET A 248 9.20 17.17 -12.69
C MET A 248 10.30 17.33 -11.64
N ILE A 249 10.30 16.48 -10.61
CA ILE A 249 11.25 16.48 -9.50
C ILE A 249 12.00 15.17 -9.47
N LYS A 250 13.31 15.23 -9.32
CA LYS A 250 14.16 14.06 -9.15
C LYS A 250 14.64 14.00 -7.70
N GLY A 251 14.38 12.88 -7.05
CA GLY A 251 14.66 12.68 -5.63
C GLY A 251 13.39 12.73 -4.78
N GLU A 252 13.59 12.61 -3.49
CA GLU A 252 12.49 12.56 -2.53
C GLU A 252 12.04 13.98 -2.15
N PHE A 253 10.74 14.18 -2.12
CA PHE A 253 10.13 15.43 -1.67
C PHE A 253 8.73 15.17 -1.09
N TYR A 254 8.27 16.08 -0.24
CA TYR A 254 6.93 16.04 0.33
C TYR A 254 6.36 17.43 0.47
N LEU A 255 5.03 17.53 0.44
CA LEU A 255 4.28 18.75 0.69
C LEU A 255 3.59 18.69 2.05
N GLY A 256 3.43 19.83 2.70
CA GLY A 256 2.70 19.97 3.95
C GLY A 256 2.20 21.36 4.19
N GLY A 257 1.24 21.51 5.10
CA GLY A 257 0.72 22.81 5.53
C GLY A 257 1.46 23.35 6.73
N VAL A 258 1.79 24.63 6.75
CA VAL A 258 2.22 25.33 7.95
C VAL A 258 1.31 26.52 8.21
N PRO A 259 1.07 26.92 9.47
CA PRO A 259 0.24 28.07 9.80
C PRO A 259 0.70 29.34 9.06
N ASP A 260 -0.25 30.15 8.61
CA ASP A 260 -0.04 31.38 7.88
C ASP A 260 -1.11 32.42 8.24
N ASP A 261 -0.71 33.61 8.67
CA ASP A 261 -1.62 34.66 9.14
C ASP A 261 -2.59 35.16 8.05
N LYS A 262 -2.19 35.06 6.78
CA LYS A 262 -2.98 35.55 5.65
C LYS A 262 -3.88 34.47 5.06
N TRP A 263 -3.39 33.22 4.99
CA TRP A 263 -4.02 32.14 4.27
C TRP A 263 -4.63 31.05 5.17
N GLY A 264 -4.45 31.18 6.50
CA GLY A 264 -4.74 30.11 7.48
C GLY A 264 -3.61 29.08 7.48
N GLU A 265 -3.37 28.47 6.33
CA GLU A 265 -2.20 27.62 6.09
C GLU A 265 -1.57 27.95 4.74
N ARG A 266 -0.24 27.80 4.63
CA ARG A 266 0.48 27.83 3.36
C ARG A 266 1.11 26.49 3.04
N LEU A 267 1.10 26.15 1.75
CA LEU A 267 1.74 24.94 1.25
C LEU A 267 3.26 25.10 1.23
N VAL A 268 3.97 24.17 1.85
CA VAL A 268 5.44 24.12 1.92
C VAL A 268 5.91 22.84 1.25
N MET A 269 6.98 22.94 0.47
CA MET A 269 7.67 21.79 -0.11
C MET A 269 8.92 21.49 0.73
N TYR A 270 9.02 20.25 1.20
CA TYR A 270 10.18 19.74 1.90
C TYR A 270 11.01 18.89 0.94
N VAL A 271 12.30 19.13 0.90
CA VAL A 271 13.26 18.47 0.00
C VAL A 271 14.51 18.06 0.76
N THR A 272 15.31 17.16 0.19
CA THR A 272 16.67 16.89 0.68
C THR A 272 17.70 17.66 -0.18
N PRO A 273 18.96 17.78 0.25
CA PRO A 273 20.02 18.37 -0.57
C PRO A 273 20.26 17.66 -1.91
N ALA A 274 19.84 16.37 -2.02
CA ALA A 274 19.94 15.59 -3.24
C ALA A 274 18.75 15.75 -4.18
N THR A 275 17.71 16.48 -3.79
CA THR A 275 16.51 16.70 -4.60
C THR A 275 16.76 17.76 -5.66
N GLU A 276 16.58 17.39 -6.92
CA GLU A 276 16.73 18.27 -8.07
C GLU A 276 15.35 18.68 -8.60
N PHE A 277 15.08 19.96 -8.71
CA PHE A 277 13.83 20.52 -9.25
C PHE A 277 14.05 21.90 -9.86
N ASP A 278 13.13 22.30 -10.74
CA ASP A 278 13.09 23.62 -11.36
C ASP A 278 11.74 24.28 -11.03
N MET A 279 11.78 25.40 -10.30
CA MET A 279 10.58 26.14 -9.90
C MET A 279 9.84 26.76 -11.08
N ASP A 280 10.53 27.15 -12.15
CA ASP A 280 9.89 27.74 -13.33
C ASP A 280 9.12 26.64 -14.09
N ARG A 281 9.71 25.45 -14.22
CA ARG A 281 9.02 24.29 -14.76
C ARG A 281 7.77 23.92 -13.95
N LEU A 282 7.82 23.99 -12.62
CA LEU A 282 6.64 23.76 -11.78
C LEU A 282 5.56 24.82 -12.00
N ARG A 283 5.95 26.11 -12.14
CA ARG A 283 5.02 27.22 -12.42
C ARG A 283 4.32 27.07 -13.77
N ASP A 284 5.03 26.57 -14.77
CA ASP A 284 4.49 26.39 -16.12
C ASP A 284 3.50 25.22 -16.22
N ASN A 285 3.57 24.26 -15.30
CA ASN A 285 2.79 23.02 -15.38
C ASN A 285 1.72 22.87 -14.29
N LEU A 286 1.73 23.71 -13.24
CA LEU A 286 0.79 23.62 -12.12
C LEU A 286 -0.01 24.90 -11.94
N PRO A 287 -1.29 24.81 -11.54
CA PRO A 287 -2.05 25.98 -11.10
C PRO A 287 -1.34 26.69 -9.95
N HIS A 288 -1.35 28.03 -9.96
CA HIS A 288 -0.67 28.83 -8.95
C HIS A 288 -1.03 28.47 -7.50
N VAL A 289 -2.25 28.00 -7.25
CA VAL A 289 -2.72 27.59 -5.93
C VAL A 289 -2.03 26.30 -5.42
N LYS A 290 -1.59 25.43 -6.33
CA LYS A 290 -0.87 24.18 -6.03
C LYS A 290 0.64 24.37 -5.88
N LEU A 291 1.16 25.58 -6.17
CA LEU A 291 2.59 25.87 -6.02
C LEU A 291 2.96 26.08 -4.55
N PRO A 292 4.04 25.45 -4.08
CA PRO A 292 4.53 25.70 -2.72
C PRO A 292 4.96 27.16 -2.57
N LYS A 293 4.61 27.77 -1.44
CA LYS A 293 4.98 29.15 -1.10
C LYS A 293 6.37 29.25 -0.47
N GLU A 294 6.87 28.13 -0.01
CA GLU A 294 8.17 28.02 0.66
C GLU A 294 8.77 26.65 0.33
N VAL A 295 10.10 26.58 0.25
CA VAL A 295 10.86 25.32 0.15
C VAL A 295 11.77 25.20 1.36
N ARG A 296 11.71 24.07 2.06
CA ARG A 296 12.55 23.76 3.21
C ARG A 296 13.44 22.57 2.91
N VAL A 297 14.71 22.70 3.22
CA VAL A 297 15.69 21.63 3.02
C VAL A 297 15.90 20.90 4.34
N LEU A 298 15.63 19.59 4.35
CA LEU A 298 15.89 18.68 5.45
C LEU A 298 17.10 17.81 5.13
N HIS A 299 17.90 17.45 6.13
CA HIS A 299 19.01 16.52 5.92
C HIS A 299 18.51 15.13 5.53
N GLU A 300 17.44 14.67 6.19
CA GLU A 300 16.76 13.41 5.94
C GLU A 300 15.28 13.53 6.30
N PHE A 301 14.46 12.67 5.69
CA PHE A 301 13.03 12.63 6.01
C PHE A 301 12.74 11.66 7.16
N PRO A 302 11.80 12.01 8.07
CA PRO A 302 11.39 11.11 9.15
C PRO A 302 10.50 9.99 8.58
N HIS A 303 10.99 8.76 8.62
CA HIS A 303 10.24 7.57 8.20
C HIS A 303 9.85 6.67 9.38
N THR A 304 8.77 5.92 9.21
CA THR A 304 8.43 4.81 10.10
C THR A 304 9.35 3.62 9.82
N SER A 305 9.33 2.62 10.71
CA SER A 305 10.04 1.33 10.48
C SER A 305 9.58 0.59 9.21
N SER A 306 8.38 0.90 8.72
CA SER A 306 7.82 0.36 7.47
C SER A 306 8.12 1.23 6.24
N GLY A 307 8.96 2.27 6.35
CA GLY A 307 9.36 3.16 5.25
C GLY A 307 8.34 4.23 4.87
N LYS A 308 7.27 4.43 5.66
CA LYS A 308 6.29 5.49 5.40
C LYS A 308 6.76 6.82 5.99
N ILE A 309 6.55 7.93 5.26
CA ILE A 309 6.83 9.28 5.76
C ILE A 309 5.96 9.61 7.00
N LYS A 310 6.57 10.16 8.03
CA LYS A 310 5.87 10.72 9.19
C LYS A 310 5.57 12.19 8.96
N ARG A 311 4.52 12.49 8.19
CA ARG A 311 4.17 13.87 7.81
C ARG A 311 3.97 14.81 9.00
N SER A 312 3.42 14.32 10.11
CA SER A 312 3.25 15.10 11.34
C SER A 312 4.57 15.62 11.94
N GLU A 313 5.70 15.06 11.54
CA GLU A 313 7.02 15.49 11.98
C GLU A 313 7.66 16.52 11.01
N LEU A 314 7.19 16.63 9.77
CA LEU A 314 7.73 17.60 8.79
C LEU A 314 7.60 19.05 9.27
N ASN A 315 6.49 19.39 9.92
CA ASN A 315 6.22 20.74 10.40
C ASN A 315 7.02 21.15 11.66
N LYS A 316 7.82 20.23 12.22
CA LYS A 316 8.68 20.52 13.37
C LYS A 316 10.02 21.14 12.99
N PHE A 317 10.30 21.23 11.69
CA PHE A 317 11.55 21.74 11.11
C PHE A 317 11.39 23.11 10.48
#